data_561c807b130c6666e335e53d846ba930
#
_entry.id   561c807b130c6666e335e53d846ba930
#
_cell.length_a   1.000
_cell.length_b   1.000
_cell.length_c   1.000
_cell.angle_alpha   90.00
_cell.angle_beta   90.00
_cell.angle_gamma   90.00
#
_symmetry.space_group_name_H-M   'P 1'
#
loop_
_entity.id
_entity.type
_entity.pdbx_description
1 polymer ?
#
loop_
_entity_poly.entity_id
_entity_poly.type
_entity_poly.pdbx_seq_one_letter_code
_entity_poly.pdbx_strand_id
1 'polypeptide(L)'
;YSSLNDFSFNINKNFKFNDLKVETTLNLKELIFNGKYLKLKSYFPNFVDEIKLVNHKIIIHYNKSIFKIKGNGNFLLEDKLDSLSYQIIQDNNNLTFDTKINLKNNSLLLDFLDYEKEENNSSLISIKGKLNKDSKLRFNLISLKEKDNEITIKGLVLNKNFEIIDINNFYINFENNKKILNKLNLKK
;
A
#
# COMPACT_ATOMS: atom_id res chain seq x y z
N TYR A 1 -12.86 9.94 16.48
CA TYR A 1 -12.24 10.69 15.37
C TYR A 1 -12.41 12.19 15.56
N SER A 2 -11.57 12.98 14.92
CA SER A 2 -11.78 14.41 14.71
C SER A 2 -11.57 14.74 13.24
N SER A 3 -12.27 15.74 12.71
CA SER A 3 -12.08 16.22 11.34
C SER A 3 -11.98 17.72 11.29
N LEU A 4 -11.11 18.23 10.41
CA LEU A 4 -11.05 19.61 9.99
C LEU A 4 -11.34 19.64 8.49
N ASN A 5 -12.31 20.47 8.08
CA ASN A 5 -12.74 20.54 6.70
C ASN A 5 -12.68 22.00 6.24
N ASP A 6 -12.12 22.19 5.06
CA ASP A 6 -12.12 23.45 4.33
C ASP A 6 -12.64 23.21 2.92
N PHE A 7 -13.49 24.10 2.41
CA PHE A 7 -14.01 24.00 1.06
C PHE A 7 -14.21 25.39 0.45
N SER A 8 -13.97 25.50 -0.84
CA SER A 8 -14.22 26.71 -1.62
C SER A 8 -14.79 26.35 -2.99
N PHE A 9 -15.59 27.21 -3.54
CA PHE A 9 -16.19 27.07 -4.87
C PHE A 9 -16.54 28.45 -5.44
N ASN A 10 -16.73 28.49 -6.76
CA ASN A 10 -17.27 29.65 -7.45
C ASN A 10 -18.70 29.37 -7.92
N ILE A 11 -19.55 30.37 -7.92
CA ILE A 11 -20.90 30.33 -8.53
C ILE A 11 -20.88 31.21 -9.77
N ASN A 12 -21.23 30.66 -10.94
CA ASN A 12 -21.34 31.45 -12.16
C ASN A 12 -22.70 32.16 -12.25
N LYS A 13 -22.86 32.99 -13.29
CA LYS A 13 -24.10 33.78 -13.55
C LYS A 13 -25.37 32.90 -13.70
N ASN A 14 -25.24 31.63 -13.97
CA ASN A 14 -26.32 30.65 -14.10
C ASN A 14 -26.51 29.79 -12.83
N PHE A 15 -26.01 30.27 -11.69
CA PHE A 15 -26.04 29.56 -10.40
C PHE A 15 -25.44 28.16 -10.41
N LYS A 16 -24.51 27.87 -11.33
CA LYS A 16 -23.77 26.59 -11.35
C LYS A 16 -22.49 26.71 -10.52
N PHE A 17 -22.26 25.71 -9.70
CA PHE A 17 -21.03 25.59 -8.94
C PHE A 17 -19.87 25.22 -9.87
N ASN A 18 -18.78 25.96 -9.76
CA ASN A 18 -17.53 25.73 -10.48
C ASN A 18 -16.35 25.75 -9.50
N ASP A 19 -15.23 25.18 -9.92
CA ASP A 19 -13.95 25.22 -9.20
C ASP A 19 -14.05 24.75 -7.73
N LEU A 20 -14.87 23.71 -7.49
CA LEU A 20 -14.95 23.10 -6.16
C LEU A 20 -13.57 22.58 -5.71
N LYS A 21 -13.13 23.06 -4.57
CA LYS A 21 -11.96 22.59 -3.84
C LYS A 21 -12.39 22.11 -2.48
N VAL A 22 -11.89 20.97 -2.06
CA VAL A 22 -12.14 20.42 -0.72
C VAL A 22 -10.81 19.99 -0.14
N GLU A 23 -10.55 20.38 1.09
CA GLU A 23 -9.47 19.84 1.90
C GLU A 23 -10.04 19.32 3.21
N THR A 24 -9.75 18.07 3.53
CA THR A 24 -10.23 17.43 4.75
C THR A 24 -9.07 16.75 5.44
N THR A 25 -8.86 17.03 6.71
CA THR A 25 -7.96 16.28 7.59
C THR A 25 -8.79 15.48 8.57
N LEU A 26 -8.60 14.17 8.58
CA LEU A 26 -9.21 13.23 9.51
C LEU A 26 -8.12 12.68 10.45
N ASN A 27 -8.36 12.76 11.75
CA ASN A 27 -7.52 12.10 12.75
C ASN A 27 -8.35 10.97 13.39
N LEU A 28 -7.96 9.76 13.10
CA LEU A 28 -8.62 8.55 13.57
C LEU A 28 -7.83 8.01 14.77
N LYS A 29 -8.50 7.83 15.91
CA LYS A 29 -7.91 7.07 17.02
C LYS A 29 -7.83 5.60 16.66
N GLU A 30 -8.93 5.06 16.15
CA GLU A 30 -9.06 3.67 15.71
C GLU A 30 -10.08 3.57 14.59
N LEU A 31 -9.80 2.70 13.62
CA LEU A 31 -10.72 2.27 12.57
C LEU A 31 -10.51 0.78 12.34
N ILE A 32 -11.57 -0.01 12.48
CA ILE A 32 -11.53 -1.46 12.42
C ILE A 32 -12.14 -1.94 11.11
N PHE A 33 -11.41 -2.79 10.40
CA PHE A 33 -11.86 -3.50 9.22
C PHE A 33 -12.01 -4.98 9.57
N ASN A 34 -13.23 -5.44 9.64
CA ASN A 34 -13.55 -6.86 9.85
C ASN A 34 -13.85 -7.52 8.50
N GLY A 35 -13.26 -8.68 8.24
CA GLY A 35 -13.50 -9.40 7.00
C GLY A 35 -12.71 -10.70 6.92
N LYS A 36 -13.13 -11.58 6.00
CA LYS A 36 -12.41 -12.81 5.72
C LYS A 36 -11.26 -12.53 4.75
N TYR A 37 -10.13 -12.13 5.28
CA TYR A 37 -8.90 -11.86 4.51
C TYR A 37 -8.04 -13.13 4.42
N LEU A 38 -8.61 -14.23 3.92
CA LEU A 38 -7.96 -15.55 3.89
C LEU A 38 -6.56 -15.54 3.27
N LYS A 39 -6.33 -14.69 2.27
CA LYS A 39 -5.00 -14.56 1.67
C LYS A 39 -3.97 -13.91 2.60
N LEU A 40 -4.37 -13.12 3.59
CA LEU A 40 -3.43 -12.53 4.52
C LEU A 40 -2.89 -13.56 5.52
N LYS A 41 -3.66 -14.58 5.87
CA LYS A 41 -3.22 -15.67 6.76
C LYS A 41 -2.01 -16.44 6.22
N SER A 42 -1.87 -16.55 4.91
CA SER A 42 -0.70 -17.18 4.31
C SER A 42 0.57 -16.34 4.41
N TYR A 43 0.44 -15.04 4.67
CA TYR A 43 1.57 -14.14 4.83
C TYR A 43 1.81 -13.73 6.29
N PHE A 44 0.76 -13.73 7.12
CA PHE A 44 0.78 -13.38 8.53
C PHE A 44 0.17 -14.52 9.33
N PRO A 45 0.97 -15.44 9.86
CA PRO A 45 0.49 -16.70 10.44
C PRO A 45 -0.51 -16.52 11.59
N ASN A 46 -0.34 -15.48 12.40
CA ASN A 46 -1.18 -15.22 13.58
C ASN A 46 -2.33 -14.24 13.28
N PHE A 47 -2.62 -13.93 12.02
CA PHE A 47 -3.65 -12.98 11.63
C PHE A 47 -5.06 -13.43 12.05
N VAL A 48 -5.81 -12.56 12.72
CA VAL A 48 -7.11 -12.84 13.35
C VAL A 48 -8.32 -12.29 12.56
N ASP A 49 -8.22 -12.13 11.24
CA ASP A 49 -9.28 -11.61 10.37
C ASP A 49 -9.75 -10.17 10.68
N GLU A 50 -8.93 -9.42 11.39
CA GLU A 50 -9.19 -8.02 11.73
C GLU A 50 -7.96 -7.15 11.42
N ILE A 51 -8.19 -6.02 10.76
CA ILE A 51 -7.16 -5.00 10.52
C ILE A 51 -7.60 -3.74 11.25
N LYS A 52 -6.77 -3.23 12.14
CA LYS A 52 -7.02 -1.94 12.82
C LYS A 52 -6.05 -0.89 12.32
N LEU A 53 -6.56 0.26 11.93
CA LEU A 53 -5.76 1.47 11.81
C LEU A 53 -5.82 2.22 13.14
N VAL A 54 -4.67 2.61 13.69
CA VAL A 54 -4.57 3.24 15.01
C VAL A 54 -3.75 4.52 14.90
N ASN A 55 -4.23 5.58 15.55
CA ASN A 55 -3.60 6.90 15.51
C ASN A 55 -3.27 7.32 14.06
N HIS A 56 -4.28 7.24 13.18
CA HIS A 56 -4.11 7.40 11.75
C HIS A 56 -4.58 8.78 11.29
N LYS A 57 -3.73 9.52 10.61
CA LYS A 57 -4.06 10.79 9.98
C LYS A 57 -4.28 10.58 8.49
N ILE A 58 -5.44 11.06 7.99
CA ILE A 58 -5.80 11.03 6.57
C ILE A 58 -6.03 12.47 6.11
N ILE A 59 -5.41 12.85 5.01
CA ILE A 59 -5.61 14.14 4.35
C ILE A 59 -6.19 13.88 2.97
N ILE A 60 -7.32 14.49 2.69
CA ILE A 60 -8.05 14.37 1.43
C ILE A 60 -8.04 15.74 0.76
N HIS A 61 -7.60 15.80 -0.48
CA HIS A 61 -7.72 16.97 -1.34
C HIS A 61 -8.52 16.62 -2.59
N TYR A 62 -9.49 17.46 -2.91
CA TYR A 62 -10.20 17.43 -4.18
C TYR A 62 -10.08 18.79 -4.86
N ASN A 63 -9.63 18.80 -6.10
CA ASN A 63 -9.53 20.01 -6.89
C ASN A 63 -9.59 19.66 -8.39
N LYS A 64 -10.49 20.28 -9.15
CA LYS A 64 -10.60 20.13 -10.62
C LYS A 64 -10.54 18.67 -11.10
N SER A 65 -11.35 17.80 -10.52
CA SER A 65 -11.43 16.36 -10.82
C SER A 65 -10.21 15.53 -10.38
N ILE A 66 -9.23 16.14 -9.73
CA ILE A 66 -8.12 15.42 -9.09
C ILE A 66 -8.53 15.14 -7.64
N PHE A 67 -8.54 13.87 -7.28
CA PHE A 67 -8.78 13.40 -5.91
C PHE A 67 -7.49 12.80 -5.37
N LYS A 68 -7.01 13.32 -4.24
CA LYS A 68 -5.77 12.90 -3.62
C LYS A 68 -6.01 12.57 -2.16
N ILE A 69 -5.58 11.37 -1.77
CA ILE A 69 -5.59 10.92 -0.38
C ILE A 69 -4.14 10.68 0.05
N LYS A 70 -3.77 11.20 1.20
CA LYS A 70 -2.55 10.81 1.92
C LYS A 70 -2.94 10.29 3.29
N GLY A 71 -2.36 9.18 3.69
CA GLY A 71 -2.56 8.63 5.02
C GLY A 71 -1.24 8.21 5.65
N ASN A 72 -1.15 8.37 6.95
CA ASN A 72 -0.05 7.84 7.75
C ASN A 72 -0.52 7.55 9.17
N GLY A 73 0.00 6.50 9.75
CA GLY A 73 -0.33 6.05 11.10
C GLY A 73 0.13 4.63 11.33
N ASN A 74 -0.43 4.01 12.36
CA ASN A 74 -0.13 2.65 12.71
C ASN A 74 -1.25 1.71 12.26
N PHE A 75 -0.92 0.43 12.15
CA PHE A 75 -1.88 -0.62 11.93
C PHE A 75 -1.54 -1.84 12.80
N LEU A 76 -2.56 -2.64 13.13
CA LEU A 76 -2.43 -3.93 13.79
C LEU A 76 -2.98 -5.01 12.87
N LEU A 77 -2.22 -6.10 12.76
CA LEU A 77 -2.66 -7.35 12.12
C LEU A 77 -2.75 -8.50 13.12
N GLU A 78 -1.86 -8.54 14.09
CA GLU A 78 -1.66 -9.61 15.07
C GLU A 78 -1.46 -9.02 16.47
N ASP A 79 -2.28 -8.05 16.88
CA ASP A 79 -2.14 -7.29 18.13
C ASP A 79 -0.81 -6.53 18.28
N LYS A 80 -0.03 -6.42 17.21
CA LYS A 80 1.25 -5.73 17.16
C LYS A 80 1.19 -4.53 16.24
N LEU A 81 1.70 -3.41 16.73
CA LEU A 81 1.70 -2.14 15.99
C LEU A 81 2.87 -2.07 15.03
N ASP A 82 2.57 -1.87 13.77
CA ASP A 82 3.52 -1.46 12.74
C ASP A 82 3.03 -0.18 12.06
N SER A 83 3.83 0.44 11.20
CA SER A 83 3.47 1.72 10.60
C SER A 83 3.20 1.63 9.11
N LEU A 84 2.24 2.42 8.67
CA LEU A 84 1.78 2.51 7.29
C LEU A 84 1.74 3.96 6.85
N SER A 85 2.23 4.24 5.65
CA SER A 85 1.99 5.50 4.95
C SER A 85 1.62 5.23 3.49
N TYR A 86 0.69 6.03 2.96
CA TYR A 86 0.25 5.88 1.58
C TYR A 86 -0.17 7.20 0.95
N GLN A 87 -0.09 7.24 -0.35
CA GLN A 87 -0.68 8.28 -1.18
C GLN A 87 -1.43 7.63 -2.34
N ILE A 88 -2.67 8.05 -2.56
CA ILE A 88 -3.51 7.65 -3.68
C ILE A 88 -3.90 8.93 -4.42
N ILE A 89 -3.75 8.94 -5.74
CA ILE A 89 -4.17 10.04 -6.59
C ILE A 89 -5.04 9.46 -7.70
N GLN A 90 -6.25 9.98 -7.81
CA GLN A 90 -7.14 9.71 -8.94
C GLN A 90 -7.23 10.98 -9.77
N ASP A 91 -6.84 10.89 -11.02
CA ASP A 91 -6.93 11.93 -12.03
C ASP A 91 -7.71 11.39 -13.23
N ASN A 92 -8.90 11.92 -13.48
CA ASN A 92 -9.83 11.44 -14.49
C ASN A 92 -10.08 9.92 -14.39
N ASN A 93 -9.30 9.12 -15.13
CA ASN A 93 -9.47 7.67 -15.21
C ASN A 93 -8.20 6.90 -14.81
N ASN A 94 -7.23 7.58 -14.27
CA ASN A 94 -6.00 6.99 -13.78
C ASN A 94 -5.96 7.08 -12.26
N LEU A 95 -5.72 5.94 -11.62
CA LEU A 95 -5.47 5.88 -10.19
C LEU A 95 -4.01 5.50 -9.98
N THR A 96 -3.24 6.34 -9.30
CA THR A 96 -1.86 6.03 -8.90
C THR A 96 -1.80 5.84 -7.40
N PHE A 97 -0.91 4.97 -6.95
CA PHE A 97 -0.70 4.70 -5.53
C PHE A 97 0.78 4.53 -5.21
N ASP A 98 1.15 4.98 -4.03
CA ASP A 98 2.47 4.81 -3.40
C ASP A 98 2.23 4.46 -1.94
N THR A 99 2.69 3.29 -1.51
CA THR A 99 2.48 2.76 -0.16
C THR A 99 3.81 2.30 0.41
N LYS A 100 4.04 2.62 1.69
CA LYS A 100 5.18 2.14 2.47
C LYS A 100 4.67 1.54 3.77
N ILE A 101 5.14 0.35 4.09
CA ILE A 101 4.80 -0.39 5.29
C ILE A 101 6.12 -0.70 6.00
N ASN A 102 6.27 -0.23 7.22
CA ASN A 102 7.38 -0.63 8.08
C ASN A 102 6.88 -1.76 8.96
N LEU A 103 7.35 -2.97 8.69
CA LEU A 103 7.09 -4.15 9.51
C LEU A 103 8.28 -4.38 10.45
N LYS A 104 8.08 -4.12 11.72
CA LYS A 104 9.05 -4.44 12.77
C LYS A 104 8.51 -5.55 13.67
N ASN A 105 7.30 -5.40 14.12
CA ASN A 105 6.73 -6.21 15.18
C ASN A 105 5.97 -7.44 14.67
N ASN A 106 5.35 -7.36 13.49
CA ASN A 106 4.72 -8.52 12.87
C ASN A 106 5.74 -9.35 12.07
N SER A 107 5.60 -10.66 12.10
CA SER A 107 6.32 -11.57 11.19
C SER A 107 5.73 -11.48 9.78
N LEU A 108 6.48 -11.90 8.77
CA LEU A 108 5.99 -12.02 7.40
C LEU A 108 6.57 -13.29 6.78
N LEU A 109 5.70 -14.14 6.24
CA LEU A 109 6.06 -15.39 5.60
C LEU A 109 5.82 -15.30 4.09
N LEU A 110 6.80 -15.67 3.30
CA LEU A 110 6.70 -15.82 1.85
C LEU A 110 7.06 -17.27 1.50
N ASP A 111 6.13 -18.21 1.73
CA ASP A 111 6.33 -19.65 1.55
C ASP A 111 6.93 -20.03 0.20
N PHE A 112 6.48 -19.38 -0.88
CA PHE A 112 6.93 -19.64 -2.23
C PHE A 112 8.42 -19.30 -2.47
N LEU A 113 9.05 -18.56 -1.54
CA LEU A 113 10.47 -18.22 -1.53
C LEU A 113 11.24 -18.89 -0.38
N ASP A 114 10.57 -19.64 0.50
CA ASP A 114 11.15 -20.17 1.75
C ASP A 114 11.80 -19.02 2.58
N TYR A 115 11.15 -17.83 2.57
CA TYR A 115 11.61 -16.62 3.25
C TYR A 115 10.66 -16.25 4.38
N GLU A 116 11.22 -16.00 5.54
CA GLU A 116 10.52 -15.49 6.71
C GLU A 116 11.23 -14.26 7.26
N LYS A 117 10.49 -13.19 7.47
CA LYS A 117 10.90 -12.04 8.25
C LYS A 117 10.44 -12.29 9.69
N GLU A 118 11.37 -12.49 10.58
CA GLU A 118 11.08 -12.70 12.01
C GLU A 118 10.57 -11.43 12.69
N GLU A 119 9.88 -11.59 13.81
CA GLU A 119 9.50 -10.48 14.70
C GLU A 119 10.75 -9.72 15.17
N ASN A 120 10.56 -8.43 15.46
CA ASN A 120 11.60 -7.49 15.89
C ASN A 120 12.70 -7.20 14.85
N ASN A 121 12.72 -7.85 13.72
CA ASN A 121 13.53 -7.44 12.57
C ASN A 121 12.78 -6.35 11.78
N SER A 122 13.40 -5.21 11.60
CA SER A 122 12.76 -4.12 10.84
C SER A 122 12.86 -4.39 9.34
N SER A 123 11.72 -4.36 8.65
CA SER A 123 11.67 -4.41 7.20
C SER A 123 10.81 -3.30 6.62
N LEU A 124 11.14 -2.87 5.40
CA LEU A 124 10.39 -1.88 4.63
C LEU A 124 9.79 -2.53 3.40
N ILE A 125 8.46 -2.55 3.31
CA ILE A 125 7.74 -2.89 2.09
C ILE A 125 7.37 -1.59 1.38
N SER A 126 7.68 -1.49 0.08
CA SER A 126 7.28 -0.36 -0.76
C SER A 126 6.52 -0.86 -1.97
N ILE A 127 5.35 -0.30 -2.23
CA ILE A 127 4.48 -0.67 -3.35
C ILE A 127 4.07 0.60 -4.08
N LYS A 128 4.47 0.73 -5.36
CA LYS A 128 4.11 1.85 -6.22
C LYS A 128 3.51 1.35 -7.51
N GLY A 129 2.43 1.97 -7.93
CA GLY A 129 1.79 1.52 -9.16
C GLY A 129 0.67 2.43 -9.62
N LYS A 130 -0.03 1.94 -10.63
CA LYS A 130 -1.18 2.62 -11.23
C LYS A 130 -2.18 1.62 -11.80
N LEU A 131 -3.44 2.00 -11.74
CA LEU A 131 -4.54 1.38 -12.45
C LEU A 131 -4.99 2.35 -13.54
N ASN A 132 -4.93 1.92 -14.79
CA ASN A 132 -5.34 2.72 -15.93
C ASN A 132 -6.75 2.33 -16.41
N LYS A 133 -7.29 3.11 -17.36
CA LYS A 133 -8.58 2.83 -18.04
C LYS A 133 -8.68 1.43 -18.67
N ASP A 134 -7.55 0.86 -19.10
CA ASP A 134 -7.48 -0.48 -19.69
C ASP A 134 -7.63 -1.61 -18.67
N SER A 135 -7.97 -1.26 -17.42
CA SER A 135 -8.11 -2.19 -16.28
C SER A 135 -6.86 -3.03 -16.02
N LYS A 136 -5.70 -2.58 -16.50
CA LYS A 136 -4.42 -3.19 -16.20
C LYS A 136 -3.81 -2.54 -14.95
N LEU A 137 -3.45 -3.37 -13.99
CA LEU A 137 -2.74 -2.95 -12.80
C LEU A 137 -1.23 -3.04 -13.08
N ARG A 138 -0.56 -1.89 -13.00
CA ARG A 138 0.88 -1.77 -13.28
C ARG A 138 1.61 -1.38 -12.00
N PHE A 139 2.51 -2.23 -11.56
CA PHE A 139 3.41 -1.94 -10.45
C PHE A 139 4.75 -1.46 -10.98
N ASN A 140 5.06 -0.19 -10.72
CA ASN A 140 6.38 0.36 -11.02
C ASN A 140 7.44 -0.25 -10.09
N LEU A 141 7.04 -0.54 -8.84
CA LEU A 141 7.89 -1.10 -7.81
C LEU A 141 7.05 -1.90 -6.81
N ILE A 142 7.48 -3.11 -6.52
CA ILE A 142 7.17 -3.86 -5.30
C ILE A 142 8.51 -4.22 -4.71
N SER A 143 8.79 -3.85 -3.47
CA SER A 143 10.04 -4.21 -2.82
C SER A 143 9.85 -4.53 -1.35
N LEU A 144 10.61 -5.51 -0.87
CA LEU A 144 10.82 -5.83 0.53
C LEU A 144 12.30 -5.69 0.82
N LYS A 145 12.65 -4.93 1.84
CA LYS A 145 14.04 -4.76 2.30
C LYS A 145 14.12 -5.00 3.80
N GLU A 146 14.98 -5.88 4.21
CA GLU A 146 15.27 -6.22 5.60
C GLU A 146 16.79 -6.43 5.75
N LYS A 147 17.51 -5.51 6.39
CA LYS A 147 18.98 -5.53 6.46
C LYS A 147 19.59 -5.69 5.06
N ASP A 148 20.32 -6.79 4.82
CA ASP A 148 20.94 -7.14 3.54
C ASP A 148 20.02 -7.92 2.61
N ASN A 149 18.83 -8.34 3.12
CA ASN A 149 17.82 -9.05 2.33
C ASN A 149 17.02 -8.06 1.48
N GLU A 150 16.91 -8.35 0.19
CA GLU A 150 16.12 -7.57 -0.75
C GLU A 150 15.35 -8.47 -1.72
N ILE A 151 14.05 -8.22 -1.85
CA ILE A 151 13.19 -8.80 -2.88
C ILE A 151 12.56 -7.61 -3.62
N THR A 152 12.79 -7.51 -4.93
CA THR A 152 12.32 -6.37 -5.73
C THR A 152 11.75 -6.82 -7.06
N ILE A 153 10.54 -6.33 -7.39
CA ILE A 153 9.88 -6.51 -8.68
C ILE A 153 9.65 -5.12 -9.26
N LYS A 154 10.06 -4.92 -10.52
CA LYS A 154 9.82 -3.67 -11.25
C LYS A 154 9.09 -3.94 -12.56
N GLY A 155 8.14 -3.07 -12.89
CA GLY A 155 7.39 -3.14 -14.13
C GLY A 155 6.50 -4.36 -14.25
N LEU A 156 5.95 -4.85 -13.12
CA LEU A 156 4.94 -5.90 -13.11
C LEU A 156 3.62 -5.36 -13.68
N VAL A 157 3.06 -6.07 -14.65
CA VAL A 157 1.76 -5.76 -15.24
C VAL A 157 0.82 -6.94 -15.05
N LEU A 158 -0.34 -6.68 -14.45
CA LEU A 158 -1.43 -7.65 -14.27
C LEU A 158 -2.63 -7.26 -15.14
N ASN A 159 -3.35 -8.27 -15.65
CA ASN A 159 -4.64 -8.09 -16.29
C ASN A 159 -5.77 -7.93 -15.26
N LYS A 160 -7.02 -7.79 -15.73
CA LYS A 160 -8.21 -7.67 -14.88
C LYS A 160 -8.48 -8.89 -13.97
N ASN A 161 -7.92 -10.05 -14.31
CA ASN A 161 -8.04 -11.29 -13.54
C ASN A 161 -6.87 -11.48 -12.57
N PHE A 162 -5.99 -10.46 -12.42
CA PHE A 162 -4.74 -10.50 -11.64
C PHE A 162 -3.71 -11.51 -12.14
N GLU A 163 -3.76 -11.90 -13.42
CA GLU A 163 -2.74 -12.74 -14.06
C GLU A 163 -1.58 -11.87 -14.56
N ILE A 164 -0.38 -12.38 -14.45
CA ILE A 164 0.84 -11.69 -14.89
C ILE A 164 0.88 -11.63 -16.41
N ILE A 165 0.98 -10.41 -16.95
CA ILE A 165 1.18 -10.17 -18.39
C ILE A 165 2.66 -9.89 -18.69
N ASP A 166 3.33 -9.13 -17.82
CA ASP A 166 4.69 -8.67 -18.04
C ASP A 166 5.43 -8.39 -16.74
N ILE A 167 6.75 -8.57 -16.75
CA ILE A 167 7.68 -8.19 -15.67
C ILE A 167 8.95 -7.66 -16.32
N ASN A 168 9.40 -6.46 -15.96
CA ASN A 168 10.63 -5.88 -16.48
C ASN A 168 11.87 -6.34 -15.72
N ASN A 169 11.76 -6.45 -14.40
CA ASN A 169 12.87 -6.88 -13.56
C ASN A 169 12.35 -7.62 -12.32
N PHE A 170 12.98 -8.74 -12.02
CA PHE A 170 12.81 -9.46 -10.77
C PHE A 170 14.17 -9.69 -10.15
N TYR A 171 14.39 -9.13 -8.97
CA TYR A 171 15.63 -9.23 -8.21
C TYR A 171 15.36 -9.80 -6.84
N ILE A 172 16.15 -10.80 -6.45
CA ILE A 172 16.19 -11.33 -5.10
C ILE A 172 17.64 -11.45 -4.64
N ASN A 173 17.87 -11.13 -3.39
CA ASN A 173 19.10 -11.34 -2.65
C ASN A 173 18.73 -11.48 -1.18
N PHE A 174 18.55 -12.72 -0.70
CA PHE A 174 18.17 -12.97 0.69
C PHE A 174 18.66 -14.32 1.17
N GLU A 175 18.87 -14.43 2.46
CA GLU A 175 19.13 -15.68 3.16
C GLU A 175 17.79 -16.27 3.62
N ASN A 176 17.51 -17.53 3.25
CA ASN A 176 16.27 -18.20 3.61
C ASN A 176 16.35 -18.81 5.02
N ASN A 177 15.24 -19.44 5.48
CA ASN A 177 15.15 -20.04 6.81
C ASN A 177 16.20 -21.16 7.04
N LYS A 178 16.75 -21.75 5.97
CA LYS A 178 17.80 -22.76 6.01
C LYS A 178 19.21 -22.19 5.96
N LYS A 179 19.36 -20.84 6.09
CA LYS A 179 20.62 -20.13 5.95
C LYS A 179 21.29 -20.28 4.57
N ILE A 180 20.46 -20.47 3.53
CA ILE A 180 20.92 -20.55 2.15
C ILE A 180 20.73 -19.19 1.49
N LEU A 181 21.81 -18.63 0.94
CA LEU A 181 21.75 -17.40 0.16
C LEU A 181 21.09 -17.65 -1.20
N ASN A 182 19.96 -17.00 -1.43
CA ASN A 182 19.25 -16.98 -2.71
C ASN A 182 19.57 -15.70 -3.45
N LYS A 183 20.09 -15.79 -4.65
CA LYS A 183 20.42 -14.62 -5.47
C LYS A 183 20.00 -14.84 -6.92
N LEU A 184 19.14 -13.95 -7.41
CA LEU A 184 18.66 -13.96 -8.78
C LEU A 184 18.44 -12.52 -9.27
N ASN A 185 18.78 -12.27 -10.53
CA ASN A 185 18.49 -11.00 -11.19
C ASN A 185 18.05 -11.28 -12.63
N LEU A 186 16.73 -11.25 -12.83
CA LEU A 186 16.12 -11.38 -14.16
C LEU A 186 15.77 -9.97 -14.67
N LYS A 187 16.22 -9.66 -15.86
CA LYS A 187 15.89 -8.42 -16.58
C LYS A 187 15.39 -8.78 -17.98
N LYS A 188 14.37 -8.06 -18.42
CA LYS A 188 13.87 -8.07 -19.79
C LYS A 188 14.66 -7.09 -20.64
#